data_aeeff72f3776920c225398221653b57a
#
_entry.id   aeeff72f3776920c225398221653b57a
#
_cell.length_a   1.000
_cell.length_b   1.000
_cell.length_c   1.000
_cell.angle_alpha   90.00
_cell.angle_beta   90.00
_cell.angle_gamma   90.00
#
_symmetry.space_group_name_H-M   'P 1'
#
loop_
_entity.id
_entity.type
_entity.pdbx_description
1 polymer ?
#
loop_
_entity_poly.entity_id
_entity_poly.type
_entity_poly.pdbx_seq_one_letter_code
_entity_poly.pdbx_strand_id
1 'polypeptide(L)'
;MAFTIEQMRFWSPEVRELEPYVPGEQPKIQNLLKLNTNENPYPPSPKVVDAVQAVLTHQADALRLYPDPDATALKQAIAKQQNVDVSQVFVGNGSDEVLAHIFKAFFIQQE
;
A
#
# COMPACT_ATOMS: atom_id res chain seq x y z
N MET A 1 -6.27 0.16 23.52
CA MET A 1 -7.11 -0.83 24.22
C MET A 1 -6.35 -2.14 24.23
N ALA A 2 -6.02 -2.72 25.39
CA ALA A 2 -5.33 -4.00 25.44
C ALA A 2 -6.34 -5.13 25.24
N PHE A 3 -5.98 -6.13 24.43
CA PHE A 3 -6.79 -7.33 24.22
C PHE A 3 -6.71 -8.26 25.44
N THR A 4 -7.79 -8.95 25.73
CA THR A 4 -7.81 -9.97 26.80
C THR A 4 -7.17 -11.27 26.32
N ILE A 5 -6.70 -12.12 27.25
CA ILE A 5 -6.14 -13.45 26.94
C ILE A 5 -7.14 -14.30 26.14
N GLU A 6 -8.44 -14.20 26.45
CA GLU A 6 -9.49 -14.92 25.74
C GLU A 6 -9.65 -14.47 24.30
N GLN A 7 -9.53 -13.17 24.03
CA GLN A 7 -9.56 -12.61 22.67
C GLN A 7 -8.33 -13.04 21.87
N MET A 8 -7.18 -13.23 22.51
CA MET A 8 -5.92 -13.61 21.87
C MET A 8 -5.71 -15.13 21.77
N ARG A 9 -6.66 -15.97 22.20
CA ARG A 9 -6.46 -17.44 22.28
C ARG A 9 -6.12 -18.10 20.93
N PHE A 10 -6.56 -17.52 19.82
CA PHE A 10 -6.29 -18.04 18.47
C PHE A 10 -5.09 -17.37 17.78
N TRP A 11 -4.44 -16.40 18.42
CA TRP A 11 -3.28 -15.73 17.86
C TRP A 11 -2.03 -16.58 18.03
N SER A 12 -1.13 -16.50 17.07
CA SER A 12 0.18 -17.11 17.23
C SER A 12 0.96 -16.45 18.38
N PRO A 13 1.93 -17.15 18.99
CA PRO A 13 2.75 -16.57 20.05
C PRO A 13 3.41 -15.25 19.64
N GLU A 14 3.95 -15.19 18.42
CA GLU A 14 4.62 -14.02 17.87
C GLU A 14 3.68 -12.82 17.79
N VAL A 15 2.43 -13.03 17.34
CA VAL A 15 1.43 -11.96 17.22
C VAL A 15 0.99 -11.43 18.59
N ARG A 16 1.01 -12.28 19.64
CA ARG A 16 0.67 -11.85 21.00
C ARG A 16 1.70 -10.90 21.60
N GLU A 17 2.94 -10.97 21.13
CA GLU A 17 4.06 -10.15 21.59
C GLU A 17 4.21 -8.86 20.80
N LEU A 18 3.47 -8.69 19.67
CA LEU A 18 3.52 -7.48 18.86
C LEU A 18 2.85 -6.30 19.58
N GLU A 19 3.55 -5.19 19.62
CA GLU A 19 2.97 -3.91 19.99
C GLU A 19 2.27 -3.28 18.76
N PRO A 20 0.99 -2.87 18.89
CA PRO A 20 0.31 -2.20 17.79
C PRO A 20 1.03 -0.92 17.37
N TYR A 21 1.14 -0.70 16.06
CA TYR A 21 1.61 0.57 15.54
C TYR A 21 0.70 1.73 16.01
N VAL A 22 1.31 2.74 16.58
CA VAL A 22 0.63 3.98 16.97
C VAL A 22 0.88 5.02 15.88
N PRO A 23 -0.15 5.40 15.10
CA PRO A 23 -0.01 6.44 14.09
C PRO A 23 0.41 7.78 14.73
N GLY A 24 1.17 8.57 13.97
CA GLY A 24 1.44 9.95 14.36
C GLY A 24 0.17 10.76 14.58
N GLU A 25 0.26 11.84 15.32
CA GLU A 25 -0.90 12.70 15.61
C GLU A 25 -1.62 13.15 14.34
N GLN A 26 -2.95 13.07 14.37
CA GLN A 26 -3.85 13.48 13.29
C GLN A 26 -4.86 14.52 13.82
N PRO A 27 -4.42 15.71 14.25
CA PRO A 27 -5.32 16.71 14.82
C PRO A 27 -6.29 17.24 13.76
N LYS A 28 -7.58 17.34 14.13
CA LYS A 28 -8.64 17.85 13.25
C LYS A 28 -8.74 19.39 13.39
N ILE A 29 -7.68 20.09 13.04
CA ILE A 29 -7.61 21.55 13.09
C ILE A 29 -7.71 22.10 11.66
N GLN A 30 -8.56 23.09 11.44
CA GLN A 30 -8.65 23.74 10.13
C GLN A 30 -7.37 24.51 9.81
N ASN A 31 -6.93 24.45 8.57
CA ASN A 31 -5.71 25.11 8.06
C ASN A 31 -4.40 24.69 8.76
N LEU A 32 -4.38 23.47 9.30
CA LEU A 32 -3.16 22.91 9.88
C LEU A 32 -2.10 22.66 8.80
N LEU A 33 -0.90 23.18 8.99
CA LEU A 33 0.25 22.78 8.20
C LEU A 33 0.75 21.42 8.70
N LYS A 34 0.45 20.36 7.95
CA LYS A 34 0.82 18.99 8.30
C LYS A 34 2.18 18.65 7.69
N LEU A 35 3.17 18.33 8.53
CA LEU A 35 4.53 17.99 8.13
C LEU A 35 4.97 16.59 8.59
N ASN A 36 4.04 15.78 9.12
CA ASN A 36 4.29 14.41 9.55
C ASN A 36 3.79 13.39 8.52
N THR A 37 4.15 12.10 8.72
CA THR A 37 3.68 10.94 7.93
C THR A 37 4.06 10.94 6.45
N ASN A 38 4.97 11.79 6.01
CA ASN A 38 5.49 11.87 4.63
C ASN A 38 4.41 11.99 3.55
N GLU A 39 3.27 12.60 3.88
CA GLU A 39 2.22 12.82 2.90
C GLU A 39 2.65 13.85 1.84
N ASN A 40 2.31 13.58 0.58
CA ASN A 40 2.54 14.53 -0.49
C ASN A 40 1.61 15.75 -0.31
N PRO A 41 2.14 16.99 -0.19
CA PRO A 41 1.32 18.19 -0.04
C PRO A 41 0.56 18.60 -1.31
N TYR A 42 0.89 18.01 -2.45
CA TYR A 42 0.24 18.31 -3.71
C TYR A 42 -0.82 17.25 -4.07
N PRO A 43 -1.98 17.68 -4.59
CA PRO A 43 -2.98 16.74 -5.08
C PRO A 43 -2.48 16.00 -6.33
N PRO A 44 -3.11 14.88 -6.70
CA PRO A 44 -2.81 14.22 -7.95
C PRO A 44 -3.08 15.14 -9.15
N SER A 45 -2.37 14.91 -10.25
CA SER A 45 -2.61 15.62 -11.50
C SER A 45 -4.09 15.51 -11.94
N PRO A 46 -4.68 16.56 -12.55
CA PRO A 46 -6.03 16.46 -13.11
C PRO A 46 -6.21 15.27 -14.06
N LYS A 47 -5.19 14.91 -14.84
CA LYS A 47 -5.22 13.73 -15.71
C LYS A 47 -5.44 12.42 -14.97
N VAL A 48 -4.96 12.32 -13.73
CA VAL A 48 -5.21 11.13 -12.89
C VAL A 48 -6.67 11.07 -12.48
N VAL A 49 -7.23 12.21 -12.07
CA VAL A 49 -8.66 12.31 -11.70
C VAL A 49 -9.54 11.96 -12.90
N ASP A 50 -9.26 12.52 -14.07
CA ASP A 50 -10.01 12.25 -15.31
C ASP A 50 -9.94 10.76 -15.69
N ALA A 51 -8.77 10.13 -15.57
CA ALA A 51 -8.58 8.70 -15.85
C ALA A 51 -9.40 7.82 -14.90
N VAL A 52 -9.39 8.12 -13.60
CA VAL A 52 -10.20 7.38 -12.61
C VAL A 52 -11.70 7.55 -12.89
N GLN A 53 -12.15 8.78 -13.18
CA GLN A 53 -13.54 9.04 -13.50
C GLN A 53 -13.97 8.33 -14.80
N ALA A 54 -13.13 8.28 -15.81
CA ALA A 54 -13.41 7.56 -17.05
C ALA A 54 -13.63 6.07 -16.82
N VAL A 55 -12.79 5.44 -15.99
CA VAL A 55 -12.98 4.02 -15.62
C VAL A 55 -14.31 3.81 -14.90
N LEU A 56 -14.61 4.63 -13.90
CA LEU A 56 -15.86 4.52 -13.14
C LEU A 56 -17.11 4.75 -14.00
N THR A 57 -17.02 5.63 -15.00
CA THR A 57 -18.16 5.98 -15.87
C THR A 57 -18.36 4.96 -17.00
N HIS A 58 -17.29 4.47 -17.61
CA HIS A 58 -17.37 3.70 -18.85
C HIS A 58 -17.02 2.23 -18.69
N GLN A 59 -16.40 1.85 -17.57
CA GLN A 59 -15.90 0.49 -17.32
C GLN A 59 -16.26 -0.02 -15.92
N ALA A 60 -17.32 0.50 -15.31
CA ALA A 60 -17.74 0.12 -13.95
C ALA A 60 -17.89 -1.39 -13.78
N ASP A 61 -18.35 -2.10 -14.82
CA ASP A 61 -18.49 -3.55 -14.81
C ASP A 61 -17.16 -4.29 -14.63
N ALA A 62 -16.04 -3.69 -15.02
CA ALA A 62 -14.72 -4.28 -14.84
C ALA A 62 -14.31 -4.35 -13.35
N LEU A 63 -14.87 -3.48 -12.50
CA LEU A 63 -14.56 -3.45 -11.07
C LEU A 63 -15.01 -4.71 -10.32
N ARG A 64 -15.94 -5.50 -10.86
CA ARG A 64 -16.37 -6.79 -10.29
C ARG A 64 -15.46 -7.96 -10.65
N LEU A 65 -14.54 -7.74 -11.57
CA LEU A 65 -13.61 -8.77 -12.06
C LEU A 65 -12.31 -8.75 -11.25
N TYR A 66 -11.61 -9.87 -11.24
CA TYR A 66 -10.24 -9.89 -10.72
C TYR A 66 -9.34 -8.99 -11.57
N PRO A 67 -8.42 -8.25 -10.94
CA PRO A 67 -7.41 -7.50 -11.68
C PRO A 67 -6.44 -8.43 -12.41
N ASP A 68 -5.66 -7.86 -13.32
CA ASP A 68 -4.51 -8.54 -13.90
C ASP A 68 -3.53 -8.96 -12.77
N PRO A 69 -3.30 -10.28 -12.55
CA PRO A 69 -2.49 -10.78 -11.45
C PRO A 69 -1.03 -10.30 -11.53
N ASP A 70 -0.54 -10.04 -12.73
CA ASP A 70 0.83 -9.58 -12.97
C ASP A 70 0.97 -8.06 -12.97
N ALA A 71 -0.13 -7.32 -12.91
CA ALA A 71 -0.17 -5.86 -13.04
C ALA A 71 0.62 -5.35 -14.26
N THR A 72 0.50 -6.05 -15.38
CA THR A 72 1.35 -5.90 -16.58
C THR A 72 1.43 -4.47 -17.07
N ALA A 73 0.28 -3.81 -17.27
CA ALA A 73 0.23 -2.44 -17.77
C ALA A 73 0.92 -1.44 -16.82
N LEU A 74 0.75 -1.63 -15.50
CA LEU A 74 1.38 -0.78 -14.49
C LEU A 74 2.90 -1.00 -14.47
N LYS A 75 3.36 -2.26 -14.47
CA LYS A 75 4.80 -2.58 -14.51
C LYS A 75 5.47 -2.02 -15.76
N GLN A 76 4.83 -2.12 -16.93
CA GLN A 76 5.35 -1.54 -18.17
C GLN A 76 5.47 -0.02 -18.10
N ALA A 77 4.47 0.66 -17.53
CA ALA A 77 4.51 2.11 -17.37
C ALA A 77 5.62 2.56 -16.42
N ILE A 78 5.79 1.85 -15.29
CA ILE A 78 6.86 2.12 -14.32
C ILE A 78 8.24 1.85 -14.95
N ALA A 79 8.42 0.70 -15.61
CA ALA A 79 9.67 0.33 -16.25
C ALA A 79 10.10 1.38 -17.27
N LYS A 80 9.16 1.83 -18.10
CA LYS A 80 9.39 2.91 -19.07
C LYS A 80 9.80 4.23 -18.39
N GLN A 81 9.11 4.61 -17.33
CA GLN A 81 9.38 5.85 -16.60
C GLN A 81 10.75 5.83 -15.90
N GLN A 82 11.13 4.67 -15.36
CA GLN A 82 12.38 4.48 -14.63
C GLN A 82 13.54 4.05 -15.53
N ASN A 83 13.29 3.80 -16.83
CA ASN A 83 14.26 3.29 -17.78
C ASN A 83 14.95 1.99 -17.30
N VAL A 84 14.14 1.04 -16.88
CA VAL A 84 14.55 -0.31 -16.44
C VAL A 84 13.78 -1.38 -17.20
N ASP A 85 14.21 -2.64 -17.12
CA ASP A 85 13.45 -3.77 -17.65
C ASP A 85 12.21 -4.07 -16.81
N VAL A 86 11.13 -4.53 -17.43
CA VAL A 86 9.88 -4.90 -16.74
C VAL A 86 10.10 -5.96 -15.67
N SER A 87 11.05 -6.88 -15.89
CA SER A 87 11.44 -7.91 -14.91
C SER A 87 12.06 -7.35 -13.63
N GLN A 88 12.52 -6.10 -13.65
CA GLN A 88 13.08 -5.40 -12.49
C GLN A 88 12.03 -4.61 -11.70
N VAL A 89 10.75 -4.71 -12.08
CA VAL A 89 9.66 -3.99 -11.42
C VAL A 89 8.81 -4.95 -10.60
N PHE A 90 8.76 -4.72 -9.30
CA PHE A 90 7.80 -5.34 -8.39
C PHE A 90 6.80 -4.29 -7.92
N VAL A 91 5.52 -4.65 -7.88
CA VAL A 91 4.44 -3.77 -7.44
C VAL A 91 3.64 -4.42 -6.31
N GLY A 92 3.16 -3.61 -5.40
CA GLY A 92 2.33 -4.01 -4.28
C GLY A 92 1.39 -2.87 -3.87
N ASN A 93 0.54 -3.13 -2.91
CA ASN A 93 -0.46 -2.18 -2.43
C ASN A 93 0.14 -1.22 -1.38
N GLY A 94 1.03 -0.37 -1.84
CA GLY A 94 1.80 0.55 -1.01
C GLY A 94 3.14 0.00 -0.54
N SER A 95 3.97 0.89 0.03
CA SER A 95 5.32 0.56 0.48
C SER A 95 5.35 -0.50 1.59
N ASP A 96 4.37 -0.50 2.47
CA ASP A 96 4.35 -1.42 3.62
C ASP A 96 4.21 -2.87 3.18
N GLU A 97 3.33 -3.15 2.20
CA GLU A 97 3.20 -4.48 1.62
C GLU A 97 4.47 -4.89 0.86
N VAL A 98 5.01 -3.99 0.05
CA VAL A 98 6.26 -4.25 -0.69
C VAL A 98 7.40 -4.56 0.26
N LEU A 99 7.58 -3.77 1.32
CA LEU A 99 8.60 -4.01 2.34
C LEU A 99 8.38 -5.34 3.08
N ALA A 100 7.15 -5.67 3.44
CA ALA A 100 6.83 -6.95 4.07
C ALA A 100 7.25 -8.14 3.20
N HIS A 101 6.99 -8.07 1.89
CA HIS A 101 7.43 -9.09 0.94
C HIS A 101 8.96 -9.16 0.82
N ILE A 102 9.63 -8.00 0.75
CA ILE A 102 11.11 -7.94 0.67
C ILE A 102 11.73 -8.56 1.92
N PHE A 103 11.28 -8.16 3.11
CA PHE A 103 11.80 -8.72 4.36
C PHE A 103 11.59 -10.22 4.43
N LYS A 104 10.40 -10.69 4.07
CA LYS A 104 10.11 -12.12 4.04
C LYS A 104 10.96 -12.89 3.02
N ALA A 105 11.20 -12.31 1.86
CA ALA A 105 11.93 -13.00 0.79
C ALA A 105 13.44 -13.05 1.01
N PHE A 106 14.03 -12.01 1.63
CA PHE A 106 15.47 -11.84 1.65
C PHE A 106 16.09 -11.84 3.06
N PHE A 107 15.29 -11.64 4.11
CA PHE A 107 15.81 -11.46 5.48
C PHE A 107 15.26 -12.48 6.48
N ILE A 108 14.50 -13.50 6.04
CA ILE A 108 14.20 -14.64 6.91
C ILE A 108 15.49 -15.40 7.14
N GLN A 109 15.79 -15.63 8.42
CA GLN A 109 17.00 -16.26 8.93
C GLN A 109 17.49 -17.39 8.02
N GLN A 110 18.66 -17.18 7.48
CA GLN A 110 19.52 -18.29 7.04
C GLN A 110 20.29 -18.72 8.28
N GLU A 111 20.11 -19.98 8.69
CA GLU A 111 20.97 -20.60 9.69
C GLU A 111 22.43 -20.64 9.22
#